data_b8a08515a9d11d7a15bbe4e243901930
#
_entry.id   b8a08515a9d11d7a15bbe4e243901930
#
_cell.length_a   1.000
_cell.length_b   1.000
_cell.length_c   1.000
_cell.angle_alpha   90.00
_cell.angle_beta   90.00
_cell.angle_gamma   90.00
#
_symmetry.space_group_name_H-M   'P 1'
#
loop_
_entity.id
_entity.type
_entity.pdbx_description
1 polymer ?
#
loop_
_entity_poly.entity_id
_entity_poly.type
_entity_poly.pdbx_seq_one_letter_code
_entity_poly.pdbx_strand_id
1 'polypeptide(L)'
;KSEMLKREESINGEIERMSKSLQQKFNYYQQQATSGALDQAQSEAASQEMKNLDNEIKNRKQTLDSEYSDFVMRRQNEIKTKIESFLKEYNKEKDYSYIVSYEQGLFYYRDTAYNITADVIKGLNASYKSKKN
;
A
#
# COMPACT_ATOMS: atom_id res chain seq x y z
N LYS A 1 -5.11 9.16 1.89
CA LYS A 1 -5.92 8.27 1.00
C LYS A 1 -5.49 8.39 -0.46
N SER A 2 -5.32 9.60 -1.00
CA SER A 2 -4.91 9.81 -2.40
C SER A 2 -3.51 9.22 -2.72
N GLU A 3 -2.53 9.35 -1.82
CA GLU A 3 -1.16 8.83 -2.02
C GLU A 3 -1.12 7.29 -2.02
N MET A 4 -1.88 6.65 -1.13
CA MET A 4 -2.00 5.19 -1.08
C MET A 4 -2.62 4.63 -2.36
N LEU A 5 -3.71 5.24 -2.83
CA LEU A 5 -4.36 4.83 -4.09
C LEU A 5 -3.42 4.96 -5.29
N LYS A 6 -2.69 6.08 -5.40
CA LYS A 6 -1.71 6.27 -6.48
C LYS A 6 -0.60 5.22 -6.46
N ARG A 7 -0.16 4.83 -5.27
CA ARG A 7 0.89 3.81 -5.15
C ARG A 7 0.35 2.43 -5.53
N GLU A 8 -0.85 2.10 -5.10
CA GLU A 8 -1.54 0.86 -5.49
C GLU A 8 -1.75 0.78 -7.00
N GLU A 9 -2.25 1.85 -7.63
CA GLU A 9 -2.40 1.95 -9.09
C GLU A 9 -1.07 1.78 -9.82
N SER A 10 0.02 2.37 -9.29
CA SER A 10 1.37 2.23 -9.86
C SER A 10 1.86 0.78 -9.81
N ILE A 11 1.67 0.10 -8.67
CA ILE A 11 2.04 -1.31 -8.47
C ILE A 11 1.27 -2.20 -9.44
N ASN A 12 -0.05 -2.05 -9.47
CA ASN A 12 -0.91 -2.84 -10.35
C ASN A 12 -0.56 -2.62 -11.83
N GLY A 13 -0.30 -1.38 -12.23
CA GLY A 13 0.12 -1.05 -13.59
C GLY A 13 1.50 -1.61 -13.96
N GLU A 14 2.43 -1.74 -13.01
CA GLU A 14 3.73 -2.38 -13.26
C GLU A 14 3.57 -3.88 -13.51
N ILE A 15 2.85 -4.58 -12.63
CA ILE A 15 2.59 -6.02 -12.76
C ILE A 15 1.79 -6.33 -14.02
N GLU A 16 0.80 -5.51 -14.38
CA GLU A 16 0.03 -5.67 -15.60
C GLU A 16 0.92 -5.57 -16.85
N ARG A 17 1.82 -4.59 -16.92
CA ARG A 17 2.77 -4.45 -18.04
C ARG A 17 3.69 -5.66 -18.16
N MET A 18 4.24 -6.15 -17.05
CA MET A 18 5.10 -7.33 -17.03
C MET A 18 4.32 -8.59 -17.49
N SER A 19 3.11 -8.79 -17.00
CA SER A 19 2.24 -9.91 -17.38
C SER A 19 1.85 -9.86 -18.86
N LYS A 20 1.57 -8.67 -19.38
CA LYS A 20 1.28 -8.47 -20.81
C LYS A 20 2.49 -8.79 -21.69
N SER A 21 3.69 -8.38 -21.26
CA SER A 21 4.93 -8.71 -21.96
C SER A 21 5.19 -10.22 -21.99
N LEU A 22 4.98 -10.91 -20.86
CA LEU A 22 5.06 -12.36 -20.78
C LEU A 22 4.07 -13.04 -21.75
N GLN A 23 2.81 -12.58 -21.75
CA GLN A 23 1.78 -13.13 -22.64
C GLN A 23 2.11 -12.92 -24.13
N GLN A 24 2.66 -11.76 -24.49
CA GLN A 24 3.10 -11.49 -25.86
C GLN A 24 4.24 -12.42 -26.30
N LYS A 25 5.23 -12.62 -25.43
CA LYS A 25 6.33 -13.57 -25.69
C LYS A 25 5.85 -15.00 -25.78
N PHE A 26 4.93 -15.40 -24.91
CA PHE A 26 4.32 -16.73 -24.95
C PHE A 26 3.61 -16.97 -26.29
N ASN A 27 2.77 -16.04 -26.73
CA ASN A 27 2.07 -16.12 -28.01
C ASN A 27 3.05 -16.18 -29.19
N TYR A 28 4.12 -15.38 -29.15
CA TYR A 28 5.14 -15.39 -30.18
C TYR A 28 5.85 -16.75 -30.27
N TYR A 29 6.31 -17.30 -29.17
CA TYR A 29 6.98 -18.60 -29.15
C TYR A 29 6.03 -19.75 -29.53
N GLN A 30 4.79 -19.69 -29.11
CA GLN A 30 3.78 -20.67 -29.51
C GLN A 30 3.56 -20.65 -31.04
N GLN A 31 3.49 -19.47 -31.64
CA GLN A 31 3.36 -19.35 -33.09
C GLN A 31 4.59 -19.88 -33.83
N GLN A 32 5.79 -19.57 -33.36
CA GLN A 32 7.04 -20.07 -33.93
C GLN A 32 7.14 -21.63 -33.83
N ALA A 33 6.77 -22.18 -32.70
CA ALA A 33 6.74 -23.63 -32.50
C ALA A 33 5.74 -24.30 -33.44
N THR A 34 4.53 -23.74 -33.60
CA THR A 34 3.48 -24.29 -34.49
C THR A 34 3.89 -24.24 -35.96
N SER A 35 4.64 -23.22 -36.37
CA SER A 35 5.15 -23.09 -37.74
C SER A 35 6.39 -23.96 -38.04
N GLY A 36 6.92 -24.67 -37.03
CA GLY A 36 8.17 -25.44 -37.18
C GLY A 36 9.44 -24.58 -37.31
N ALA A 37 9.34 -23.29 -36.94
CA ALA A 37 10.46 -22.35 -37.04
C ALA A 37 11.47 -22.47 -35.88
N LEU A 38 11.14 -23.23 -34.82
CA LEU A 38 12.02 -23.47 -33.68
C LEU A 38 12.57 -24.91 -33.75
N ASP A 39 13.87 -25.04 -33.61
CA ASP A 39 14.49 -26.31 -33.31
C ASP A 39 14.35 -26.68 -31.82
N GLN A 40 14.83 -27.86 -31.42
CA GLN A 40 14.69 -28.34 -30.04
C GLN A 40 15.42 -27.41 -29.05
N ALA A 41 16.65 -26.98 -29.37
CA ALA A 41 17.43 -26.10 -28.50
C ALA A 41 16.76 -24.73 -28.32
N GLN A 42 16.22 -24.18 -29.40
CA GLN A 42 15.46 -22.92 -29.38
C GLN A 42 14.16 -23.03 -28.56
N SER A 43 13.46 -24.18 -28.66
CA SER A 43 12.24 -24.45 -27.88
C SER A 43 12.56 -24.58 -26.39
N GLU A 44 13.66 -25.24 -26.03
CA GLU A 44 14.12 -25.35 -24.64
C GLU A 44 14.52 -23.96 -24.08
N ALA A 45 15.25 -23.15 -24.86
CA ALA A 45 15.61 -21.78 -24.48
C ALA A 45 14.38 -20.88 -24.27
N ALA A 46 13.41 -20.95 -25.18
CA ALA A 46 12.14 -20.22 -25.04
C ALA A 46 11.37 -20.63 -23.78
N SER A 47 11.30 -21.94 -23.48
CA SER A 47 10.68 -22.45 -22.26
C SER A 47 11.37 -21.94 -21.00
N GLN A 48 12.71 -21.92 -21.00
CA GLN A 48 13.48 -21.39 -19.87
C GLN A 48 13.29 -19.89 -19.71
N GLU A 49 13.27 -19.12 -20.80
CA GLU A 49 12.98 -17.69 -20.76
C GLU A 49 11.58 -17.41 -20.15
N MET A 50 10.57 -18.18 -20.56
CA MET A 50 9.22 -18.03 -20.00
C MET A 50 9.18 -18.31 -18.50
N LYS A 51 9.85 -19.35 -18.04
CA LYS A 51 9.96 -19.65 -16.60
C LYS A 51 10.68 -18.55 -15.83
N ASN A 52 11.75 -18.00 -16.41
CA ASN A 52 12.50 -16.91 -15.77
C ASN A 52 11.64 -15.66 -15.64
N LEU A 53 10.91 -15.28 -16.70
CA LEU A 53 10.00 -14.13 -16.68
C LEU A 53 8.83 -14.30 -15.69
N ASP A 54 8.25 -15.51 -15.61
CA ASP A 54 7.20 -15.82 -14.62
C ASP A 54 7.73 -15.68 -13.18
N ASN A 55 8.94 -16.21 -12.93
CA ASN A 55 9.59 -16.06 -11.62
C ASN A 55 9.92 -14.58 -11.31
N GLU A 56 10.38 -13.82 -12.31
CA GLU A 56 10.66 -12.39 -12.16
C GLU A 56 9.40 -11.63 -11.78
N ILE A 57 8.27 -11.90 -12.44
CA ILE A 57 6.97 -11.29 -12.10
C ILE A 57 6.56 -11.64 -10.68
N LYS A 58 6.68 -12.91 -10.27
CA LYS A 58 6.36 -13.36 -8.92
C LYS A 58 7.22 -12.67 -7.86
N ASN A 59 8.52 -12.62 -8.08
CA ASN A 59 9.46 -11.97 -7.18
C ASN A 59 9.20 -10.46 -7.10
N ARG A 60 8.95 -9.83 -8.24
CA ARG A 60 8.64 -8.39 -8.28
C ARG A 60 7.34 -8.06 -7.55
N LYS A 61 6.31 -8.88 -7.75
CA LYS A 61 5.05 -8.75 -7.01
C LYS A 61 5.27 -8.83 -5.50
N GLN A 62 6.00 -9.84 -5.03
CA GLN A 62 6.31 -10.00 -3.61
C GLN A 62 7.07 -8.80 -3.05
N THR A 63 8.05 -8.28 -3.80
CA THR A 63 8.81 -7.08 -3.42
C THR A 63 7.89 -5.87 -3.32
N LEU A 64 7.02 -5.63 -4.31
CA LEU A 64 6.08 -4.52 -4.32
C LEU A 64 5.05 -4.60 -3.19
N ASP A 65 4.55 -5.80 -2.90
CA ASP A 65 3.64 -6.04 -1.76
C ASP A 65 4.32 -5.72 -0.43
N SER A 66 5.60 -6.11 -0.26
CA SER A 66 6.39 -5.76 0.93
C SER A 66 6.64 -4.26 1.04
N GLU A 67 7.06 -3.60 -0.04
CA GLU A 67 7.27 -2.15 -0.10
C GLU A 67 5.99 -1.38 0.23
N TYR A 68 4.83 -1.86 -0.26
CA TYR A 68 3.54 -1.26 0.04
C TYR A 68 3.15 -1.44 1.51
N SER A 69 3.35 -2.63 2.07
CA SER A 69 3.12 -2.90 3.49
C SER A 69 3.95 -1.98 4.39
N ASP A 70 5.24 -1.85 4.11
CA ASP A 70 6.16 -0.96 4.83
C ASP A 70 5.74 0.51 4.71
N PHE A 71 5.29 0.92 3.52
CA PHE A 71 4.76 2.26 3.31
C PHE A 71 3.52 2.52 4.17
N VAL A 72 2.54 1.59 4.18
CA VAL A 72 1.33 1.71 5.00
C VAL A 72 1.68 1.79 6.48
N MET A 73 2.56 0.92 6.96
CA MET A 73 2.98 0.89 8.36
C MET A 73 3.65 2.22 8.78
N ARG A 74 4.55 2.74 7.95
CA ARG A 74 5.20 4.04 8.21
C ARG A 74 4.17 5.17 8.27
N ARG A 75 3.20 5.19 7.35
CA ARG A 75 2.14 6.21 7.34
C ARG A 75 1.22 6.14 8.56
N GLN A 76 0.89 4.93 9.00
CA GLN A 76 0.11 4.73 10.23
C GLN A 76 0.87 5.25 11.45
N ASN A 77 2.15 4.92 11.58
CA ASN A 77 3.00 5.41 12.68
C ASN A 77 3.16 6.95 12.66
N GLU A 78 3.35 7.56 11.48
CA GLU A 78 3.39 9.02 11.35
C GLU A 78 2.09 9.67 11.82
N ILE A 79 0.94 9.10 11.44
CA ILE A 79 -0.38 9.60 11.87
C ILE A 79 -0.53 9.45 13.38
N LYS A 80 -0.18 8.29 13.93
CA LYS A 80 -0.23 8.04 15.38
C LYS A 80 0.61 9.06 16.15
N THR A 81 1.86 9.27 15.75
CA THR A 81 2.75 10.26 16.38
C THR A 81 2.19 11.69 16.33
N LYS A 82 1.56 12.06 15.19
CA LYS A 82 0.92 13.38 15.07
C LYS A 82 -0.30 13.52 15.98
N ILE A 83 -1.10 12.47 16.11
CA ILE A 83 -2.24 12.44 17.04
C ILE A 83 -1.74 12.57 18.48
N GLU A 84 -0.77 11.77 18.89
CA GLU A 84 -0.20 11.79 20.22
C GLU A 84 0.39 13.17 20.58
N SER A 85 1.13 13.76 19.64
CA SER A 85 1.69 15.10 19.82
C SER A 85 0.61 16.18 19.97
N PHE A 86 -0.42 16.12 19.14
CA PHE A 86 -1.57 17.02 19.22
C PHE A 86 -2.32 16.86 20.54
N LEU A 87 -2.62 15.62 20.94
CA LEU A 87 -3.33 15.35 22.19
C LEU A 87 -2.57 15.80 23.42
N LYS A 88 -1.22 15.68 23.41
CA LYS A 88 -0.38 16.21 24.48
C LYS A 88 -0.52 17.73 24.67
N GLU A 89 -0.56 18.48 23.57
CA GLU A 89 -0.79 19.93 23.64
C GLU A 89 -2.24 20.27 24.01
N TYR A 90 -3.20 19.61 23.38
CA TYR A 90 -4.62 19.79 23.65
C TYR A 90 -4.98 19.54 25.13
N ASN A 91 -4.35 18.53 25.74
CA ASN A 91 -4.64 18.13 27.11
C ASN A 91 -4.07 19.11 28.16
N LYS A 92 -3.15 20.01 27.81
CA LYS A 92 -2.64 21.02 28.76
C LYS A 92 -3.73 21.95 29.30
N GLU A 93 -4.81 22.16 28.52
CA GLU A 93 -5.93 23.01 28.88
C GLU A 93 -7.16 22.23 29.37
N LYS A 94 -7.18 20.89 29.14
CA LYS A 94 -8.36 20.05 29.39
C LYS A 94 -8.24 19.16 30.60
N ASP A 95 -7.00 18.87 31.01
CA ASP A 95 -6.66 18.10 32.21
C ASP A 95 -7.33 16.71 32.30
N TYR A 96 -7.48 16.03 31.14
CA TYR A 96 -7.94 14.64 31.10
C TYR A 96 -6.86 13.73 31.66
N SER A 97 -7.23 12.81 32.57
CA SER A 97 -6.33 11.76 33.04
C SER A 97 -6.01 10.72 31.97
N TYR A 98 -6.98 10.46 31.07
CA TYR A 98 -6.83 9.53 29.95
C TYR A 98 -7.57 10.05 28.73
N ILE A 99 -6.91 9.91 27.58
CA ILE A 99 -7.52 10.08 26.27
C ILE A 99 -7.28 8.75 25.52
N VAL A 100 -8.34 8.04 25.21
CA VAL A 100 -8.30 6.70 24.62
C VAL A 100 -8.97 6.66 23.26
N SER A 101 -8.46 5.82 22.37
CA SER A 101 -9.17 5.51 21.13
C SER A 101 -10.42 4.67 21.45
N TYR A 102 -11.54 5.05 20.85
CA TYR A 102 -12.75 4.25 21.02
C TYR A 102 -12.72 3.07 20.06
N GLU A 103 -12.66 1.87 20.64
CA GLU A 103 -12.81 0.62 19.91
C GLU A 103 -14.08 -0.09 20.37
N GLN A 104 -14.86 -0.53 19.40
CA GLN A 104 -16.11 -1.24 19.68
C GLN A 104 -15.81 -2.55 20.42
N GLY A 105 -16.46 -2.76 21.56
CA GLY A 105 -16.26 -3.94 22.40
C GLY A 105 -15.22 -3.75 23.54
N LEU A 106 -14.42 -2.69 23.52
CA LEU A 106 -13.49 -2.40 24.61
C LEU A 106 -14.18 -1.65 25.77
N PHE A 107 -15.22 -0.88 25.48
CA PHE A 107 -15.96 -0.09 26.45
C PHE A 107 -17.42 -0.54 26.51
N TYR A 108 -17.90 -0.86 27.70
CA TYR A 108 -19.31 -1.20 27.93
C TYR A 108 -20.22 0.02 27.91
N TYR A 109 -19.70 1.17 28.28
CA TYR A 109 -20.41 2.45 28.30
C TYR A 109 -19.47 3.61 27.96
N ARG A 110 -19.99 4.60 27.28
CA ARG A 110 -19.35 5.91 27.10
C ARG A 110 -20.38 7.01 27.16
N ASP A 111 -20.05 8.09 27.80
CA ASP A 111 -20.82 9.33 27.69
C ASP A 111 -20.33 10.11 26.46
N THR A 112 -21.28 10.51 25.61
CA THR A 112 -21.00 11.28 24.39
C THR A 112 -20.44 12.68 24.67
N ALA A 113 -20.68 13.22 25.87
CA ALA A 113 -20.12 14.49 26.32
C ALA A 113 -18.57 14.49 26.36
N TYR A 114 -17.97 13.32 26.53
CA TYR A 114 -16.50 13.15 26.53
C TYR A 114 -15.92 12.81 25.15
N ASN A 115 -16.73 12.84 24.09
CA ASN A 115 -16.23 12.54 22.74
C ASN A 115 -15.55 13.78 22.12
N ILE A 116 -14.24 13.79 22.15
CA ILE A 116 -13.38 14.87 21.60
C ILE A 116 -12.94 14.63 20.16
N THR A 117 -13.45 13.60 19.49
CA THR A 117 -13.01 13.21 18.12
C THR A 117 -13.09 14.37 17.12
N ALA A 118 -14.17 15.15 17.16
CA ALA A 118 -14.36 16.29 16.26
C ALA A 118 -13.31 17.39 16.49
N ASP A 119 -12.98 17.67 17.75
CA ASP A 119 -11.97 18.67 18.13
C ASP A 119 -10.57 18.22 17.67
N VAL A 120 -10.23 16.94 17.87
CA VAL A 120 -8.97 16.35 17.42
C VAL A 120 -8.83 16.43 15.90
N ILE A 121 -9.86 16.06 15.15
CA ILE A 121 -9.85 16.13 13.68
C ILE A 121 -9.69 17.60 13.22
N LYS A 122 -10.42 18.54 13.80
CA LYS A 122 -10.34 19.96 13.48
C LYS A 122 -8.94 20.51 13.73
N GLY A 123 -8.37 20.21 14.89
CA GLY A 123 -7.05 20.69 15.29
C GLY A 123 -5.92 20.10 14.43
N LEU A 124 -5.96 18.79 14.14
CA LEU A 124 -5.00 18.14 13.25
C LEU A 124 -5.06 18.71 11.82
N ASN A 125 -6.26 18.96 11.30
CA ASN A 125 -6.44 19.56 9.98
C ASN A 125 -5.94 21.01 9.91
N ALA A 126 -6.12 21.79 10.97
CA ALA A 126 -5.57 23.14 11.06
C ALA A 126 -4.04 23.12 11.07
N SER A 127 -3.43 22.26 11.87
CA SER A 127 -1.97 22.06 11.92
C SER A 127 -1.38 21.58 10.60
N TYR A 128 -2.12 20.78 9.84
CA TYR A 128 -1.70 20.32 8.52
C TYR A 128 -1.72 21.44 7.48
N LYS A 129 -2.73 22.30 7.51
CA LYS A 129 -2.83 23.45 6.59
C LYS A 129 -1.74 24.50 6.83
N SER A 130 -1.41 24.78 8.11
CA SER A 130 -0.38 25.76 8.47
C SER A 130 1.05 25.35 8.06
N LYS A 131 1.32 24.04 7.90
CA LYS A 131 2.63 23.53 7.45
C LYS A 131 2.78 23.49 5.92
N LYS A 132 1.72 23.78 5.18
CA LYS A 132 1.71 23.71 3.71
C LYS A 132 1.82 25.09 3.05
N ASN A 133 1.72 26.16 3.84
CA ASN A 133 2.01 27.55 3.47
C ASN A 133 3.42 27.91 3.94
#